data_7d8baca326bcb1b8d11e2d93a09157d1
#
_entry.id   7d8baca326bcb1b8d11e2d93a09157d1
#
_cell.length_a   1.000
_cell.length_b   1.000
_cell.length_c   1.000
_cell.angle_alpha   90.00
_cell.angle_beta   90.00
_cell.angle_gamma   90.00
#
_symmetry.space_group_name_H-M   'P 1'
#
loop_
_entity.id
_entity.type
_entity.pdbx_description
1 polymer ?
#
loop_
_entity_poly.entity_id
_entity_poly.type
_entity_poly.pdbx_seq_one_letter_code
_entity_poly.pdbx_strand_id
1 'polypeptide(L)'
;MKIDDFTISAWHTPGHAKHHIAWLIGKDLFTGDVAGVCINGGPVIPPCPPPDINFEDWESSIQEIEELEDVEAFYLTHFGKVTDTKRHLKLLRKGLQAYSSFVQPYHEKGISADEMLPDFRAFVEEYLTSNGMSASDALAYEGANPSDMSAAGLMRYWKKREQV
;
A
#
# COMPACT_ATOMS: atom_id res chain seq x y z
N MET A 1 24.40 4.25 8.35
CA MET A 1 25.33 3.17 8.73
C MET A 1 26.17 2.80 7.53
N LYS A 2 27.47 2.53 7.70
CA LYS A 2 28.32 2.02 6.61
C LYS A 2 28.67 0.57 6.88
N ILE A 3 28.57 -0.28 5.86
CA ILE A 3 29.02 -1.68 5.86
C ILE A 3 29.86 -1.85 4.60
N ASP A 4 31.14 -2.04 4.76
CA ASP A 4 32.12 -1.99 3.68
C ASP A 4 31.98 -0.69 2.87
N ASP A 5 31.76 -0.78 1.56
CA ASP A 5 31.57 0.37 0.67
C ASP A 5 30.11 0.86 0.56
N PHE A 6 29.15 0.20 1.26
CA PHE A 6 27.73 0.56 1.19
C PHE A 6 27.34 1.55 2.29
N THR A 7 26.60 2.58 1.90
CA THR A 7 25.87 3.44 2.82
C THR A 7 24.43 2.93 2.92
N ILE A 8 24.00 2.64 4.15
CA ILE A 8 22.61 2.25 4.46
C ILE A 8 21.95 3.40 5.20
N SER A 9 20.85 3.91 4.66
CA SER A 9 20.02 4.94 5.27
C SER A 9 18.63 4.39 5.59
N ALA A 10 18.08 4.76 6.74
CA ALA A 10 16.76 4.40 7.18
C ALA A 10 15.84 5.63 7.10
N TRP A 11 14.67 5.46 6.52
CA TRP A 11 13.65 6.49 6.37
C TRP A 11 12.40 6.06 7.09
N HIS A 12 11.95 6.84 8.07
CA HIS A 12 10.68 6.59 8.72
C HIS A 12 9.55 6.94 7.77
N THR A 13 8.78 5.94 7.37
CA THR A 13 7.74 6.06 6.33
C THR A 13 6.39 5.53 6.86
N PRO A 14 5.75 6.26 7.81
CA PRO A 14 4.47 5.86 8.38
C PRO A 14 3.36 5.89 7.33
N GLY A 15 2.23 5.28 7.67
CA GLY A 15 1.02 5.24 6.83
C GLY A 15 0.44 3.84 6.74
N HIS A 16 1.22 2.86 6.26
CA HIS A 16 0.90 1.44 6.40
C HIS A 16 0.94 1.01 7.87
N ALA A 17 1.98 1.39 8.58
CA ALA A 17 2.15 1.22 10.03
C ALA A 17 2.95 2.38 10.61
N LYS A 18 2.68 2.75 11.87
CA LYS A 18 3.37 3.87 12.54
C LYS A 18 4.89 3.71 12.63
N HIS A 19 5.37 2.47 12.76
CA HIS A 19 6.78 2.13 12.91
C HIS A 19 7.47 1.75 11.60
N HIS A 20 6.79 1.93 10.46
CA HIS A 20 7.29 1.51 9.17
C HIS A 20 8.56 2.26 8.79
N ILE A 21 9.54 1.54 8.22
CA ILE A 21 10.83 2.06 7.79
C ILE A 21 11.14 1.51 6.39
N ALA A 22 11.51 2.40 5.48
CA ALA A 22 12.14 2.06 4.21
C ALA A 22 13.67 2.16 4.33
N TRP A 23 14.40 1.34 3.60
CA TRP A 23 15.86 1.27 3.65
C TRP A 23 16.47 1.59 2.30
N LEU A 24 17.31 2.63 2.23
CA LEU A 24 18.07 2.97 1.03
C LEU A 24 19.49 2.39 1.14
N ILE A 25 19.86 1.57 0.16
CA ILE A 25 21.19 0.96 0.04
C ILE A 25 21.77 1.34 -1.32
N GLY A 26 22.73 2.24 -1.33
CA GLY A 26 23.20 2.85 -2.58
C GLY A 26 22.06 3.62 -3.26
N LYS A 27 21.58 3.12 -4.42
CA LYS A 27 20.46 3.70 -5.19
C LYS A 27 19.19 2.84 -5.18
N ASP A 28 19.22 1.75 -4.44
CA ASP A 28 18.11 0.80 -4.32
C ASP A 28 17.33 1.04 -3.02
N LEU A 29 16.04 1.35 -3.14
CA LEU A 29 15.15 1.55 -1.99
C LEU A 29 14.35 0.27 -1.72
N PHE A 30 14.59 -0.33 -0.56
CA PHE A 30 13.80 -1.42 -0.01
C PHE A 30 12.61 -0.81 0.72
N THR A 31 11.48 -0.80 0.05
CA THR A 31 10.34 0.03 0.45
C THR A 31 9.52 -0.54 1.58
N GLY A 32 9.67 -1.83 1.93
CA GLY A 32 8.66 -2.46 2.76
C GLY A 32 7.29 -2.35 2.08
N ASP A 33 6.25 -2.17 2.90
CA ASP A 33 4.86 -2.10 2.43
C ASP A 33 4.39 -0.69 2.05
N VAL A 34 5.21 0.35 2.34
CA VAL A 34 4.83 1.74 2.02
C VAL A 34 4.64 1.98 0.52
N ALA A 35 5.33 1.22 -0.33
CA ALA A 35 5.14 1.29 -1.79
C ALA A 35 4.08 0.32 -2.33
N GLY A 36 3.35 -0.37 -1.44
CA GLY A 36 2.25 -1.23 -1.84
C GLY A 36 2.65 -2.62 -2.32
N VAL A 37 1.67 -3.36 -2.79
CA VAL A 37 1.78 -4.72 -3.35
C VAL A 37 1.70 -4.65 -4.86
N CYS A 38 2.63 -5.30 -5.55
CA CYS A 38 2.65 -5.42 -7.02
C CYS A 38 3.18 -6.80 -7.42
N ILE A 39 2.31 -7.69 -7.85
CA ILE A 39 2.66 -9.08 -8.17
C ILE A 39 2.73 -9.24 -9.69
N ASN A 40 3.81 -9.82 -10.18
CA ASN A 40 4.03 -10.12 -11.62
C ASN A 40 3.84 -8.90 -12.55
N GLY A 41 4.18 -7.69 -12.07
CA GLY A 41 4.00 -6.46 -12.85
C GLY A 41 2.54 -6.01 -13.02
N GLY A 42 1.63 -6.55 -12.22
CA GLY A 42 0.21 -6.18 -12.20
C GLY A 42 -0.08 -4.85 -11.52
N PRO A 43 -1.35 -4.60 -11.19
CA PRO A 43 -1.78 -3.37 -10.52
C PRO A 43 -1.12 -3.18 -9.16
N VAL A 44 -0.88 -1.92 -8.79
CA VAL A 44 -0.38 -1.60 -7.45
C VAL A 44 -1.56 -1.40 -6.52
N ILE A 45 -1.62 -2.17 -5.44
CA ILE A 45 -2.66 -2.03 -4.40
C ILE A 45 -2.02 -1.75 -3.03
N PRO A 46 -2.70 -0.97 -2.16
CA PRO A 46 -2.20 -0.70 -0.83
C PRO A 46 -2.53 -1.86 0.12
N PRO A 47 -1.56 -2.39 0.88
CA PRO A 47 -1.84 -3.28 2.00
C PRO A 47 -2.31 -2.45 3.20
N CYS A 48 -3.55 -2.67 3.64
CA CYS A 48 -4.19 -1.85 4.67
C CYS A 48 -4.57 -2.64 5.94
N PRO A 49 -3.64 -3.41 6.58
CA PRO A 49 -3.97 -4.14 7.79
C PRO A 49 -4.16 -3.21 9.00
N PRO A 50 -5.00 -3.59 9.99
CA PRO A 50 -5.02 -2.86 11.25
C PRO A 50 -3.68 -3.06 12.01
N PRO A 51 -3.33 -2.23 13.01
CA PRO A 51 -4.20 -1.19 13.60
C PRO A 51 -3.90 0.25 13.15
N ASP A 52 -2.86 0.50 12.35
CA ASP A 52 -2.22 1.81 12.31
C ASP A 52 -2.31 2.53 10.96
N ILE A 53 -3.19 2.07 10.05
CA ILE A 53 -3.38 2.74 8.76
C ILE A 53 -3.72 4.21 8.96
N ASN A 54 -2.98 5.07 8.23
CA ASN A 54 -3.19 6.51 8.18
C ASN A 54 -2.83 7.01 6.79
N PHE A 55 -3.83 7.49 6.04
CA PHE A 55 -3.62 7.92 4.65
C PHE A 55 -2.85 9.23 4.55
N GLU A 56 -3.01 10.14 5.50
CA GLU A 56 -2.30 11.42 5.57
C GLU A 56 -0.80 11.19 5.79
N ASP A 57 -0.44 10.34 6.74
CA ASP A 57 0.95 9.93 6.97
C ASP A 57 1.51 9.18 5.76
N TRP A 58 0.69 8.34 5.11
CA TRP A 58 1.13 7.57 3.93
C TRP A 58 1.43 8.48 2.74
N GLU A 59 0.58 9.47 2.48
CA GLU A 59 0.82 10.45 1.43
C GLU A 59 2.11 11.25 1.69
N SER A 60 2.34 11.67 2.94
CA SER A 60 3.59 12.34 3.33
C SER A 60 4.81 11.45 3.09
N SER A 61 4.72 10.17 3.46
CA SER A 61 5.79 9.19 3.21
C SER A 61 6.04 8.97 1.71
N ILE A 62 4.98 8.90 0.89
CA ILE A 62 5.12 8.79 -0.56
C ILE A 62 5.81 10.03 -1.13
N GLN A 63 5.44 11.22 -0.67
CA GLN A 63 6.08 12.47 -1.09
C GLN A 63 7.56 12.50 -0.71
N GLU A 64 7.92 12.14 0.52
CA GLU A 64 9.32 12.04 0.94
C GLU A 64 10.12 11.07 0.08
N ILE A 65 9.53 9.90 -0.27
CA ILE A 65 10.18 8.92 -1.16
C ILE A 65 10.38 9.49 -2.57
N GLU A 66 9.41 10.27 -3.10
CA GLU A 66 9.53 10.92 -4.42
C GLU A 66 10.63 11.98 -4.46
N GLU A 67 10.93 12.62 -3.33
CA GLU A 67 11.95 13.65 -3.18
C GLU A 67 13.37 13.07 -2.96
N LEU A 68 13.49 11.74 -2.75
CA LEU A 68 14.81 11.10 -2.62
C LEU A 68 15.56 11.19 -3.95
N GLU A 69 16.73 11.81 -3.90
CA GLU A 69 17.63 11.89 -5.03
C GLU A 69 18.29 10.52 -5.29
N ASP A 70 18.61 10.25 -6.56
CA ASP A 70 19.37 9.09 -7.01
C ASP A 70 18.74 7.69 -6.73
N VAL A 71 17.44 7.59 -6.44
CA VAL A 71 16.77 6.28 -6.33
C VAL A 71 16.51 5.72 -7.73
N GLU A 72 17.18 4.63 -8.07
CA GLU A 72 17.06 3.97 -9.37
C GLU A 72 15.98 2.87 -9.38
N ALA A 73 15.74 2.22 -8.23
CA ALA A 73 14.76 1.16 -8.14
C ALA A 73 14.15 1.02 -6.74
N PHE A 74 12.90 0.56 -6.71
CA PHE A 74 12.25 0.03 -5.52
C PHE A 74 12.36 -1.49 -5.49
N TYR A 75 12.56 -2.03 -4.28
CA TYR A 75 12.42 -3.45 -3.98
C TYR A 75 11.26 -3.62 -3.01
N LEU A 76 10.16 -4.18 -3.53
CA LEU A 76 8.92 -4.33 -2.80
C LEU A 76 8.94 -5.58 -1.92
N THR A 77 8.28 -5.54 -0.77
CA THR A 77 8.04 -6.74 0.05
C THR A 77 7.18 -7.76 -0.73
N HIS A 78 6.19 -7.30 -1.50
CA HIS A 78 5.21 -8.10 -2.25
C HIS A 78 5.01 -7.57 -3.70
N PHE A 79 5.80 -7.82 -4.69
CA PHE A 79 7.11 -8.45 -4.81
C PHE A 79 7.90 -7.78 -5.93
N GLY A 80 9.22 -7.87 -5.84
CA GLY A 80 10.11 -7.65 -6.97
C GLY A 80 10.68 -6.25 -7.10
N LYS A 81 11.44 -6.07 -8.17
CA LYS A 81 12.11 -4.83 -8.51
C LYS A 81 11.24 -3.96 -9.42
N VAL A 82 11.13 -2.68 -9.08
CA VAL A 82 10.44 -1.66 -9.88
C VAL A 82 11.42 -0.56 -10.25
N THR A 83 11.59 -0.29 -11.54
CA THR A 83 12.49 0.77 -12.05
C THR A 83 11.76 2.05 -12.45
N ASP A 84 10.48 1.98 -12.83
CA ASP A 84 9.64 3.17 -13.06
C ASP A 84 8.97 3.58 -11.72
N THR A 85 9.79 4.09 -10.81
CA THR A 85 9.41 4.43 -9.44
C THR A 85 8.30 5.48 -9.38
N LYS A 86 8.36 6.51 -10.25
CA LYS A 86 7.37 7.58 -10.31
C LYS A 86 6.00 7.09 -10.75
N ARG A 87 5.96 6.27 -11.81
CA ARG A 87 4.71 5.65 -12.26
C ARG A 87 4.13 4.75 -11.17
N HIS A 88 4.98 3.99 -10.49
CA HIS A 88 4.58 3.08 -9.42
C HIS A 88 3.89 3.83 -8.27
N LEU A 89 4.50 4.90 -7.75
CA LEU A 89 3.91 5.70 -6.68
C LEU A 89 2.60 6.40 -7.12
N LYS A 90 2.52 6.84 -8.38
CA LYS A 90 1.25 7.34 -8.94
C LYS A 90 0.14 6.28 -8.95
N LEU A 91 0.47 5.02 -9.27
CA LEU A 91 -0.49 3.91 -9.24
C LEU A 91 -0.89 3.56 -7.80
N LEU A 92 0.05 3.58 -6.86
CA LEU A 92 -0.24 3.40 -5.45
C LEU A 92 -1.23 4.45 -4.91
N ARG A 93 -1.02 5.74 -5.22
CA ARG A 93 -1.96 6.82 -4.84
C ARG A 93 -3.37 6.57 -5.37
N LYS A 94 -3.48 6.08 -6.62
CA LYS A 94 -4.79 5.70 -7.18
C LYS A 94 -5.43 4.55 -6.42
N GLY A 95 -4.64 3.54 -6.04
CA GLY A 95 -5.10 2.43 -5.22
C GLY A 95 -5.58 2.91 -3.84
N LEU A 96 -4.79 3.74 -3.15
CA LEU A 96 -5.16 4.33 -1.85
C LEU A 96 -6.49 5.10 -1.94
N GLN A 97 -6.63 5.95 -2.95
CA GLN A 97 -7.87 6.69 -3.18
C GLN A 97 -9.06 5.77 -3.47
N ALA A 98 -8.88 4.75 -4.31
CA ALA A 98 -9.94 3.81 -4.66
C ALA A 98 -10.43 3.01 -3.44
N TYR A 99 -9.50 2.49 -2.63
CA TYR A 99 -9.80 1.75 -1.40
C TYR A 99 -10.52 2.63 -0.37
N SER A 100 -10.00 3.84 -0.14
CA SER A 100 -10.62 4.81 0.77
C SER A 100 -12.04 5.19 0.34
N SER A 101 -12.21 5.52 -0.95
CA SER A 101 -13.52 5.92 -1.51
C SER A 101 -14.54 4.79 -1.51
N PHE A 102 -14.10 3.53 -1.64
CA PHE A 102 -14.98 2.37 -1.55
C PHE A 102 -15.50 2.17 -0.13
N VAL A 103 -14.63 2.27 0.88
CA VAL A 103 -14.97 1.95 2.28
C VAL A 103 -15.76 3.07 2.96
N GLN A 104 -15.48 4.33 2.63
CA GLN A 104 -16.10 5.48 3.29
C GLN A 104 -17.63 5.42 3.38
N PRO A 105 -18.40 5.10 2.31
CA PRO A 105 -19.86 5.02 2.40
C PRO A 105 -20.39 3.92 3.31
N TYR A 106 -19.64 2.82 3.46
CA TYR A 106 -19.99 1.74 4.40
C TYR A 106 -19.82 2.20 5.84
N HIS A 107 -18.72 2.90 6.12
CA HIS A 107 -18.48 3.48 7.42
C HIS A 107 -19.57 4.51 7.80
N GLU A 108 -19.90 5.46 6.90
CA GLU A 108 -20.95 6.47 7.10
C GLU A 108 -22.34 5.88 7.37
N LYS A 109 -22.61 4.68 6.86
CA LYS A 109 -23.85 3.92 7.09
C LYS A 109 -23.80 3.05 8.36
N GLY A 110 -22.67 3.02 9.07
CA GLY A 110 -22.47 2.17 10.25
C GLY A 110 -22.37 0.67 9.95
N ILE A 111 -22.09 0.29 8.70
CA ILE A 111 -21.89 -1.11 8.28
C ILE A 111 -20.54 -1.59 8.80
N SER A 112 -20.47 -2.78 9.37
CA SER A 112 -19.24 -3.36 9.90
C SER A 112 -18.30 -3.84 8.79
N ALA A 113 -17.01 -4.05 9.13
CA ALA A 113 -16.04 -4.62 8.20
C ALA A 113 -16.45 -6.01 7.70
N ASP A 114 -17.01 -6.84 8.57
CA ASP A 114 -17.45 -8.20 8.24
C ASP A 114 -18.63 -8.19 7.26
N GLU A 115 -19.58 -7.29 7.47
CA GLU A 115 -20.73 -7.11 6.55
C GLU A 115 -20.31 -6.55 5.19
N MET A 116 -19.33 -5.66 5.15
CA MET A 116 -18.77 -5.08 3.92
C MET A 116 -17.87 -6.07 3.16
N LEU A 117 -17.26 -7.03 3.83
CA LEU A 117 -16.18 -7.87 3.28
C LEU A 117 -16.51 -8.55 1.94
N PRO A 118 -17.71 -9.11 1.71
CA PRO A 118 -18.05 -9.70 0.41
C PRO A 118 -17.97 -8.68 -0.74
N ASP A 119 -18.48 -7.47 -0.51
CA ASP A 119 -18.47 -6.40 -1.51
C ASP A 119 -17.06 -5.85 -1.71
N PHE A 120 -16.25 -5.76 -0.64
CA PHE A 120 -14.87 -5.35 -0.73
C PHE A 120 -14.00 -6.35 -1.52
N ARG A 121 -14.22 -7.66 -1.36
CA ARG A 121 -13.56 -8.68 -2.17
C ARG A 121 -13.90 -8.54 -3.65
N ALA A 122 -15.17 -8.36 -3.97
CA ALA A 122 -15.62 -8.14 -5.34
C ALA A 122 -15.00 -6.87 -5.94
N PHE A 123 -14.95 -5.78 -5.17
CA PHE A 123 -14.27 -4.55 -5.56
C PHE A 123 -12.78 -4.76 -5.84
N VAL A 124 -12.05 -5.48 -4.99
CA VAL A 124 -10.62 -5.75 -5.19
C VAL A 124 -10.40 -6.59 -6.45
N GLU A 125 -11.20 -7.64 -6.67
CA GLU A 125 -11.15 -8.47 -7.86
C GLU A 125 -11.42 -7.65 -9.13
N GLU A 126 -12.45 -6.80 -9.12
CA GLU A 126 -12.77 -5.90 -10.22
C GLU A 126 -11.64 -4.89 -10.46
N TYR A 127 -11.08 -4.30 -9.41
CA TYR A 127 -9.95 -3.37 -9.50
C TYR A 127 -8.74 -4.05 -10.17
N LEU A 128 -8.40 -5.27 -9.78
CA LEU A 128 -7.28 -6.01 -10.34
C LEU A 128 -7.53 -6.38 -11.82
N THR A 129 -8.69 -6.94 -12.11
CA THR A 129 -9.03 -7.41 -13.49
C THR A 129 -9.20 -6.25 -14.46
N SER A 130 -9.83 -5.15 -14.05
CA SER A 130 -9.97 -3.92 -14.87
C SER A 130 -8.62 -3.27 -15.19
N ASN A 131 -7.59 -3.54 -14.38
CA ASN A 131 -6.22 -3.08 -14.61
C ASN A 131 -5.31 -4.14 -15.26
N GLY A 132 -5.91 -5.17 -15.88
CA GLY A 132 -5.21 -6.11 -16.77
C GLY A 132 -4.76 -7.42 -16.12
N MET A 133 -5.18 -7.70 -14.87
CA MET A 133 -4.88 -8.96 -14.21
C MET A 133 -5.80 -10.08 -14.67
N SER A 134 -5.29 -11.32 -14.79
CA SER A 134 -6.15 -12.50 -14.92
C SER A 134 -6.78 -12.85 -13.57
N ALA A 135 -7.96 -13.50 -13.60
CA ALA A 135 -8.62 -13.95 -12.36
C ALA A 135 -7.75 -14.94 -11.56
N SER A 136 -6.95 -15.77 -12.23
CA SER A 136 -6.02 -16.69 -11.57
C SER A 136 -4.89 -15.95 -10.83
N ASP A 137 -4.38 -14.86 -11.41
CA ASP A 137 -3.31 -14.07 -10.78
C ASP A 137 -3.85 -13.20 -9.64
N ALA A 138 -5.14 -12.80 -9.67
CA ALA A 138 -5.79 -12.08 -8.60
C ALA A 138 -5.77 -12.85 -7.26
N LEU A 139 -5.78 -14.19 -7.29
CA LEU A 139 -5.63 -15.03 -6.09
C LEU A 139 -4.27 -14.85 -5.39
N ALA A 140 -3.21 -14.53 -6.14
CA ALA A 140 -1.91 -14.26 -5.55
C ALA A 140 -1.93 -12.97 -4.72
N TYR A 141 -2.71 -11.98 -5.13
CA TYR A 141 -2.90 -10.75 -4.36
C TYR A 141 -3.66 -11.00 -3.06
N GLU A 142 -4.70 -11.81 -3.07
CA GLU A 142 -5.43 -12.18 -1.84
C GLU A 142 -4.52 -12.92 -0.85
N GLY A 143 -3.58 -13.74 -1.33
CA GLY A 143 -2.58 -14.40 -0.50
C GLY A 143 -1.55 -13.45 0.12
N ALA A 144 -1.15 -12.38 -0.60
CA ALA A 144 -0.16 -11.40 -0.14
C ALA A 144 -0.78 -10.23 0.64
N ASN A 145 -2.02 -9.89 0.34
CA ASN A 145 -2.78 -8.77 0.93
C ASN A 145 -4.23 -9.19 1.16
N PRO A 146 -4.53 -9.96 2.23
CA PRO A 146 -5.85 -10.47 2.51
C PRO A 146 -6.90 -9.36 2.63
N SER A 147 -8.01 -9.53 1.92
CA SER A 147 -9.10 -8.53 1.86
C SER A 147 -9.74 -8.27 3.23
N ASP A 148 -9.85 -9.29 4.09
CA ASP A 148 -10.39 -9.15 5.44
C ASP A 148 -9.52 -8.24 6.31
N MET A 149 -8.18 -8.37 6.22
CA MET A 149 -7.24 -7.50 6.91
C MET A 149 -7.35 -6.05 6.41
N SER A 150 -7.40 -5.86 5.10
CA SER A 150 -7.53 -4.52 4.51
C SER A 150 -8.88 -3.88 4.83
N ALA A 151 -9.99 -4.62 4.77
CA ALA A 151 -11.31 -4.13 5.17
C ALA A 151 -11.34 -3.68 6.65
N ALA A 152 -10.79 -4.50 7.55
CA ALA A 152 -10.71 -4.17 8.97
C ALA A 152 -9.86 -2.93 9.26
N GLY A 153 -8.68 -2.80 8.59
CA GLY A 153 -7.79 -1.65 8.76
C GLY A 153 -8.41 -0.36 8.25
N LEU A 154 -9.04 -0.40 7.08
CA LEU A 154 -9.71 0.75 6.47
C LEU A 154 -10.90 1.24 7.30
N MET A 155 -11.76 0.34 7.77
CA MET A 155 -12.87 0.68 8.66
C MET A 155 -12.38 1.29 9.98
N ARG A 156 -11.27 0.77 10.52
CA ARG A 156 -10.65 1.35 11.71
C ARG A 156 -10.08 2.74 11.46
N TYR A 157 -9.47 2.98 10.29
CA TYR A 157 -9.00 4.31 9.91
C TYR A 157 -10.14 5.33 9.92
N TRP A 158 -11.24 5.04 9.24
CA TRP A 158 -12.41 5.94 9.19
C TRP A 158 -13.01 6.21 10.58
N LYS A 159 -13.12 5.16 11.41
CA LYS A 159 -13.60 5.30 12.79
C LYS A 159 -12.70 6.19 13.66
N LYS A 160 -11.39 6.13 13.49
CA LYS A 160 -10.46 7.00 14.23
C LYS A 160 -10.57 8.46 13.78
N ARG A 161 -10.78 8.69 12.48
CA ARG A 161 -10.85 10.03 11.89
C ARG A 161 -12.05 10.84 12.39
N GLU A 162 -13.15 10.21 12.77
CA GLU A 162 -14.31 10.89 13.37
C GLU A 162 -14.07 11.34 14.80
N GLN A 163 -13.01 10.87 15.47
CA GLN A 163 -12.72 11.16 16.87
C GLN A 163 -11.73 12.32 17.05
N VAL A 164 -11.27 12.91 15.96
CA VAL A 164 -10.35 14.05 15.94
C VAL A 164 -11.08 15.30 15.50
#